data_68873011e373fe55d985df50cce9de1b
#
_entry.id   68873011e373fe55d985df50cce9de1b
#
_cell.length_a   1.000
_cell.length_b   1.000
_cell.length_c   1.000
_cell.angle_alpha   90.00
_cell.angle_beta   90.00
_cell.angle_gamma   90.00
#
_symmetry.space_group_name_H-M   'P 1'
#
loop_
_entity.id
_entity.type
_entity.pdbx_description
1 polymer ?
#
loop_
_entity_poly.entity_id
_entity_poly.type
_entity_poly.pdbx_seq_one_letter_code
_entity_poly.pdbx_strand_id
1 'polypeptide(L)'
;MKIGGYKMKRYVLIMLAALLTALVANSAVWAQPKGNIELKAVAEVEMEVINAKGEKELKRVPAARVVPGDFVIYTIYYANVGKEPADKVVITNPVPEHMRYEDGSASGEGTRITFSVDEGKRYEVPANLTIVGADGKKRPAKVSDYTHIRWTVQKSLAPEGKGRVSFRAQLE
;
A
#
# COMPACT_ATOMS: atom_id res chain seq x y z
N MET A 1 -2.33 -34.59 68.34
CA MET A 1 -2.32 -35.34 67.06
C MET A 1 -2.48 -34.33 65.93
N LYS A 2 -1.34 -33.90 65.36
CA LYS A 2 -1.30 -32.85 64.31
C LYS A 2 -0.59 -33.49 63.07
N ILE A 3 -1.34 -34.16 62.21
CA ILE A 3 -0.84 -34.66 60.92
C ILE A 3 -1.88 -34.36 59.82
N GLY A 4 -2.05 -33.17 59.47
CA GLY A 4 -3.00 -32.80 58.37
C GLY A 4 -2.56 -31.64 57.48
N GLY A 5 -1.69 -30.77 57.96
CA GLY A 5 -1.39 -29.53 57.27
C GLY A 5 -0.31 -29.63 56.15
N TYR A 6 0.55 -30.64 56.18
CA TYR A 6 1.69 -30.71 55.27
C TYR A 6 1.35 -31.31 53.89
N LYS A 7 0.40 -32.23 53.85
CA LYS A 7 -0.03 -32.87 52.60
C LYS A 7 -0.86 -31.90 51.72
N MET A 8 -1.70 -31.08 52.33
CA MET A 8 -2.56 -30.15 51.62
C MET A 8 -1.76 -29.02 50.92
N LYS A 9 -0.67 -28.53 51.54
CA LYS A 9 0.22 -27.52 50.93
C LYS A 9 0.96 -28.05 49.70
N ARG A 10 1.29 -29.33 49.65
CA ARG A 10 1.95 -29.95 48.50
C ARG A 10 1.02 -30.10 47.31
N TYR A 11 -0.24 -30.43 47.49
CA TYR A 11 -1.25 -30.51 46.43
C TYR A 11 -1.62 -29.14 45.87
N VAL A 12 -1.69 -28.09 46.70
CA VAL A 12 -1.92 -26.70 46.28
C VAL A 12 -0.74 -26.22 45.44
N LEU A 13 0.51 -26.51 45.81
CA LEU A 13 1.70 -26.16 45.01
C LEU A 13 1.79 -26.91 43.68
N ILE A 14 1.38 -28.18 43.65
CA ILE A 14 1.36 -28.96 42.39
C ILE A 14 0.23 -28.47 41.47
N MET A 15 -0.93 -28.10 42.00
CA MET A 15 -2.03 -27.52 41.22
C MET A 15 -1.68 -26.14 40.69
N LEU A 16 -0.96 -25.31 41.44
CA LEU A 16 -0.48 -24.02 40.94
C LEU A 16 0.58 -24.15 39.84
N ALA A 17 1.47 -25.13 39.95
CA ALA A 17 2.47 -25.42 38.92
C ALA A 17 1.83 -25.96 37.62
N ALA A 18 0.79 -26.80 37.74
CA ALA A 18 0.03 -27.28 36.57
C ALA A 18 -0.80 -26.19 35.89
N LEU A 19 -1.29 -25.21 36.63
CA LEU A 19 -2.03 -24.08 36.05
C LEU A 19 -1.10 -23.08 35.31
N LEU A 20 0.17 -22.97 35.72
CA LEU A 20 1.16 -22.11 35.09
C LEU A 20 1.71 -22.66 33.78
N THR A 21 1.70 -23.99 33.62
CA THR A 21 2.15 -24.66 32.37
C THR A 21 1.07 -24.66 31.26
N ALA A 22 -0.20 -24.50 31.61
CA ALA A 22 -1.30 -24.42 30.63
C ALA A 22 -1.42 -23.03 29.95
N LEU A 23 -0.70 -22.01 30.44
CA LEU A 23 -0.80 -20.65 29.92
C LEU A 23 0.21 -20.31 28.81
N VAL A 24 1.07 -21.26 28.42
CA VAL A 24 2.14 -21.02 27.41
C VAL A 24 1.83 -21.66 26.06
N ALA A 25 0.68 -22.33 25.90
CA ALA A 25 0.34 -23.06 24.67
C ALA A 25 -0.59 -22.29 23.69
N ASN A 26 -0.83 -21.00 23.91
CA ASN A 26 -1.46 -20.15 22.89
C ASN A 26 -0.40 -19.35 22.13
N SER A 27 0.57 -20.04 21.51
CA SER A 27 1.25 -19.47 20.35
C SER A 27 0.22 -19.36 19.24
N ALA A 28 -0.39 -18.18 19.13
CA ALA A 28 -1.10 -17.80 17.93
C ALA A 28 -0.11 -17.97 16.78
N VAL A 29 -0.24 -19.05 16.02
CA VAL A 29 0.42 -19.19 14.72
C VAL A 29 -0.20 -18.11 13.86
N TRP A 30 0.42 -16.94 13.85
CA TRP A 30 0.13 -15.93 12.85
C TRP A 30 0.50 -16.57 11.53
N ALA A 31 -0.51 -16.95 10.76
CA ALA A 31 -0.31 -17.36 9.38
C ALA A 31 0.39 -16.20 8.70
N GLN A 32 1.68 -16.34 8.42
CA GLN A 32 2.39 -15.36 7.62
C GLN A 32 1.67 -15.27 6.28
N PRO A 33 1.38 -14.07 5.77
CA PRO A 33 0.74 -13.92 4.48
C PRO A 33 1.58 -14.68 3.45
N LYS A 34 0.93 -15.59 2.72
CA LYS A 34 1.56 -16.31 1.61
C LYS A 34 1.98 -15.29 0.55
N GLY A 35 3.26 -15.16 0.34
CA GLY A 35 3.87 -14.24 -0.62
C GLY A 35 4.46 -12.99 0.06
N ASN A 36 5.74 -12.74 -0.19
CA ASN A 36 6.43 -11.52 0.22
C ASN A 36 6.47 -10.58 -0.99
N ILE A 37 5.76 -9.46 -0.90
CA ILE A 37 5.80 -8.44 -1.95
C ILE A 37 6.82 -7.38 -1.55
N GLU A 38 7.84 -7.23 -2.37
CA GLU A 38 8.78 -6.10 -2.30
C GLU A 38 8.28 -4.96 -3.15
N LEU A 39 8.36 -3.73 -2.63
CA LEU A 39 7.99 -2.50 -3.33
C LEU A 39 9.19 -1.58 -3.46
N LYS A 40 9.36 -0.99 -4.65
CA LYS A 40 10.33 0.07 -4.91
C LYS A 40 9.64 1.22 -5.63
N ALA A 41 9.56 2.38 -4.98
CA ALA A 41 9.02 3.59 -5.58
C ALA A 41 10.12 4.50 -6.13
N VAL A 42 9.87 5.12 -7.27
CA VAL A 42 10.71 6.17 -7.86
C VAL A 42 9.84 7.34 -8.27
N ALA A 43 10.41 8.55 -8.16
CA ALA A 43 9.80 9.79 -8.63
C ALA A 43 10.71 10.41 -9.69
N GLU A 44 10.16 10.69 -10.87
CA GLU A 44 10.89 11.16 -12.05
C GLU A 44 10.17 12.35 -12.68
N VAL A 45 10.93 13.19 -13.34
CA VAL A 45 10.41 14.24 -14.23
C VAL A 45 10.85 13.99 -15.67
N GLU A 46 10.05 14.44 -16.63
CA GLU A 46 10.44 14.43 -18.03
C GLU A 46 11.16 15.72 -18.37
N MET A 47 12.38 15.62 -18.86
CA MET A 47 13.20 16.73 -19.32
C MET A 47 13.50 16.59 -20.80
N GLU A 48 13.40 17.69 -21.52
CA GLU A 48 13.88 17.75 -22.91
C GLU A 48 15.41 17.81 -22.91
N VAL A 49 16.02 16.84 -23.56
CA VAL A 49 17.49 16.76 -23.76
C VAL A 49 17.80 16.71 -25.24
N ILE A 50 18.98 17.20 -25.61
CA ILE A 50 19.49 17.04 -26.98
C ILE A 50 20.27 15.75 -27.06
N ASN A 51 19.85 14.82 -27.90
CA ASN A 51 20.55 13.55 -28.10
C ASN A 51 21.83 13.73 -28.94
N ALA A 52 22.60 12.66 -29.10
CA ALA A 52 23.88 12.68 -29.85
C ALA A 52 23.72 13.05 -31.34
N LYS A 53 22.49 13.04 -31.88
CA LYS A 53 22.16 13.43 -33.26
C LYS A 53 21.70 14.89 -33.37
N GLY A 54 21.65 15.65 -32.26
CA GLY A 54 21.15 17.02 -32.20
C GLY A 54 19.63 17.12 -32.16
N GLU A 55 18.91 16.04 -31.93
CA GLU A 55 17.45 16.00 -31.88
C GLU A 55 16.96 16.15 -30.43
N LYS A 56 15.80 16.79 -30.27
CA LYS A 56 15.12 16.90 -28.97
C LYS A 56 14.49 15.57 -28.59
N GLU A 57 14.79 15.09 -27.38
CA GLU A 57 14.27 13.84 -26.82
C GLU A 57 13.79 14.10 -25.40
N LEU A 58 12.62 13.55 -25.02
CA LEU A 58 12.14 13.55 -23.64
C LEU A 58 12.80 12.39 -22.88
N LYS A 59 13.55 12.74 -21.84
CA LYS A 59 14.21 11.77 -20.96
C LYS A 59 13.68 11.87 -19.53
N ARG A 60 13.39 10.75 -18.92
CA ARG A 60 13.06 10.68 -17.50
C ARG A 60 14.32 10.73 -16.66
N VAL A 61 14.31 11.62 -15.68
CA VAL A 61 15.40 11.81 -14.71
C VAL A 61 14.80 11.87 -13.31
N PRO A 62 15.57 11.51 -12.26
CA PRO A 62 15.07 11.63 -10.89
C PRO A 62 14.55 13.03 -10.59
N ALA A 63 13.41 13.12 -9.89
CA ALA A 63 12.78 14.37 -9.49
C ALA A 63 13.53 15.02 -8.31
N ALA A 64 14.79 15.44 -8.54
CA ALA A 64 15.62 16.05 -7.51
C ALA A 64 15.21 17.48 -7.16
N ARG A 65 14.66 18.20 -8.13
CA ARG A 65 14.13 19.56 -7.96
C ARG A 65 12.89 19.68 -8.82
N VAL A 66 11.81 20.16 -8.22
CA VAL A 66 10.54 20.44 -8.87
C VAL A 66 10.06 21.83 -8.45
N VAL A 67 9.40 22.53 -9.35
CA VAL A 67 8.80 23.84 -9.11
C VAL A 67 7.30 23.78 -9.35
N PRO A 68 6.50 24.68 -8.77
CA PRO A 68 5.07 24.72 -9.04
C PRO A 68 4.77 24.70 -10.54
N GLY A 69 3.86 23.83 -10.94
CA GLY A 69 3.52 23.57 -12.34
C GLY A 69 4.20 22.34 -12.95
N ASP A 70 5.30 21.84 -12.39
CA ASP A 70 5.98 20.64 -12.88
C ASP A 70 5.14 19.38 -12.64
N PHE A 71 5.26 18.44 -13.57
CA PHE A 71 4.69 17.10 -13.42
C PHE A 71 5.75 16.12 -12.96
N VAL A 72 5.41 15.37 -11.91
CA VAL A 72 6.22 14.26 -11.39
C VAL A 72 5.53 12.94 -11.73
N ILE A 73 6.29 12.00 -12.25
CA ILE A 73 5.87 10.63 -12.54
C ILE A 73 6.30 9.75 -11.38
N TYR A 74 5.33 9.20 -10.68
CA TYR A 74 5.54 8.21 -9.61
C TYR A 74 5.38 6.82 -10.20
N THR A 75 6.42 6.01 -10.11
CA THR A 75 6.39 4.60 -10.53
C THR A 75 6.68 3.71 -9.35
N ILE A 76 5.79 2.75 -9.08
CA ILE A 76 5.96 1.74 -8.04
C ILE A 76 6.18 0.39 -8.75
N TYR A 77 7.37 -0.15 -8.59
CA TYR A 77 7.71 -1.51 -8.97
C TYR A 77 7.34 -2.44 -7.83
N TYR A 78 6.76 -3.58 -8.15
CA TYR A 78 6.44 -4.61 -7.18
C TYR A 78 6.94 -5.97 -7.67
N ALA A 79 7.40 -6.80 -6.73
CA ALA A 79 7.90 -8.13 -7.01
C ALA A 79 7.47 -9.11 -5.92
N ASN A 80 7.09 -10.32 -6.31
CA ASN A 80 6.92 -11.42 -5.36
C ASN A 80 8.28 -12.07 -5.10
N VAL A 81 8.91 -11.76 -3.97
CA VAL A 81 10.18 -12.36 -3.54
C VAL A 81 9.98 -13.61 -2.68
N GLY A 82 8.73 -14.01 -2.48
CA GLY A 82 8.35 -15.25 -1.79
C GLY A 82 8.47 -16.48 -2.70
N LYS A 83 8.31 -17.65 -2.09
CA LYS A 83 8.34 -18.94 -2.79
C LYS A 83 6.96 -19.42 -3.26
N GLU A 84 5.90 -18.76 -2.82
CA GLU A 84 4.51 -19.08 -3.12
C GLU A 84 3.88 -17.98 -3.96
N PRO A 85 2.89 -18.30 -4.81
CA PRO A 85 2.11 -17.30 -5.50
C PRO A 85 1.42 -16.34 -4.52
N ALA A 86 1.44 -15.05 -4.83
CA ALA A 86 0.76 -14.02 -4.05
C ALA A 86 -0.57 -13.65 -4.70
N ASP A 87 -1.65 -13.92 -3.99
CA ASP A 87 -3.00 -13.56 -4.42
C ASP A 87 -3.41 -12.20 -3.87
N LYS A 88 -4.31 -11.51 -4.60
CA LYS A 88 -4.91 -10.25 -4.16
C LYS A 88 -3.88 -9.19 -3.80
N VAL A 89 -2.79 -9.11 -4.57
CA VAL A 89 -1.78 -8.07 -4.38
C VAL A 89 -2.41 -6.70 -4.58
N VAL A 90 -2.27 -5.85 -3.57
CA VAL A 90 -2.81 -4.49 -3.57
C VAL A 90 -1.66 -3.52 -3.35
N ILE A 91 -1.52 -2.58 -4.27
CA ILE A 91 -0.60 -1.46 -4.17
C ILE A 91 -1.42 -0.20 -3.91
N THR A 92 -1.05 0.55 -2.89
CA THR A 92 -1.71 1.81 -2.55
C THR A 92 -0.65 2.90 -2.44
N ASN A 93 -0.93 4.06 -3.04
CA ASN A 93 -0.06 5.23 -2.93
C ASN A 93 -0.88 6.48 -2.63
N PRO A 94 -0.51 7.31 -1.65
CA PRO A 94 -1.10 8.61 -1.48
C PRO A 94 -0.74 9.52 -2.67
N VAL A 95 -1.62 10.43 -3.04
CA VAL A 95 -1.23 11.61 -3.82
C VAL A 95 -0.40 12.48 -2.86
N PRO A 96 0.86 12.80 -3.17
CA PRO A 96 1.70 13.53 -2.25
C PRO A 96 1.13 14.90 -1.90
N GLU A 97 1.49 15.41 -0.74
CA GLU A 97 1.08 16.73 -0.29
C GLU A 97 1.55 17.82 -1.27
N HIS A 98 0.74 18.82 -1.50
CA HIS A 98 0.95 19.88 -2.51
C HIS A 98 1.00 19.38 -3.96
N MET A 99 0.61 18.13 -4.22
CA MET A 99 0.52 17.60 -5.57
C MET A 99 -0.94 17.36 -5.94
N ARG A 100 -1.27 17.61 -7.18
CA ARG A 100 -2.58 17.29 -7.76
C ARG A 100 -2.44 16.16 -8.77
N TYR A 101 -3.17 15.07 -8.54
CA TYR A 101 -3.22 13.95 -9.48
C TYR A 101 -3.63 14.42 -10.89
N GLU A 102 -2.92 13.98 -11.92
CA GLU A 102 -3.30 14.20 -13.32
C GLU A 102 -4.32 13.15 -13.75
N ASP A 103 -5.49 13.60 -14.19
CA ASP A 103 -6.59 12.71 -14.57
C ASP A 103 -6.19 11.73 -15.67
N GLY A 104 -6.61 10.46 -15.52
CA GLY A 104 -6.31 9.41 -16.49
C GLY A 104 -4.85 8.94 -16.50
N SER A 105 -3.95 9.52 -15.69
CA SER A 105 -2.52 9.15 -15.70
C SER A 105 -2.19 7.87 -14.95
N ALA A 106 -3.09 7.38 -14.08
CA ALA A 106 -2.87 6.14 -13.35
C ALA A 106 -2.89 4.94 -14.29
N SER A 107 -1.83 4.13 -14.23
CA SER A 107 -1.66 2.96 -15.09
C SER A 107 -1.08 1.77 -14.32
N GLY A 108 -1.33 0.57 -14.83
CA GLY A 108 -0.82 -0.69 -14.30
C GLY A 108 -1.42 -1.86 -15.07
N GLU A 109 -0.59 -2.60 -15.77
CA GLU A 109 -1.05 -3.76 -16.55
C GLU A 109 -1.68 -4.81 -15.65
N GLY A 110 -2.85 -5.33 -16.05
CA GLY A 110 -3.56 -6.38 -15.29
C GLY A 110 -4.04 -5.94 -13.91
N THR A 111 -4.21 -4.64 -13.66
CA THR A 111 -4.71 -4.12 -12.40
C THR A 111 -6.08 -3.45 -12.54
N ARG A 112 -6.86 -3.49 -11.47
CA ARG A 112 -8.03 -2.64 -11.29
C ARG A 112 -7.60 -1.40 -10.51
N ILE A 113 -7.90 -0.21 -11.04
CA ILE A 113 -7.55 1.06 -10.44
C ILE A 113 -8.77 1.67 -9.76
N THR A 114 -8.60 2.09 -8.50
CA THR A 114 -9.61 2.77 -7.70
C THR A 114 -8.97 3.92 -6.93
N PHE A 115 -9.79 4.88 -6.50
CA PHE A 115 -9.32 6.10 -5.85
C PHE A 115 -10.01 6.27 -4.50
N SER A 116 -9.40 7.04 -3.61
CA SER A 116 -9.98 7.45 -2.34
C SER A 116 -10.01 8.97 -2.26
N VAL A 117 -11.03 9.49 -1.56
CA VAL A 117 -11.22 10.90 -1.22
C VAL A 117 -11.28 11.13 0.29
N ASP A 118 -11.02 10.09 1.08
CA ASP A 118 -11.16 10.05 2.54
C ASP A 118 -9.92 9.46 3.21
N GLU A 119 -8.73 9.84 2.72
CA GLU A 119 -7.42 9.44 3.25
C GLU A 119 -7.19 7.91 3.23
N GLY A 120 -7.70 7.25 2.18
CA GLY A 120 -7.49 5.82 1.99
C GLY A 120 -8.43 4.91 2.79
N LYS A 121 -9.49 5.44 3.39
CA LYS A 121 -10.47 4.64 4.15
C LYS A 121 -11.37 3.82 3.24
N ARG A 122 -11.82 4.41 2.12
CA ARG A 122 -12.66 3.74 1.10
C ARG A 122 -12.08 3.98 -0.29
N TYR A 123 -12.26 2.99 -1.15
CA TYR A 123 -11.76 3.04 -2.52
C TYR A 123 -12.86 2.63 -3.48
N GLU A 124 -13.09 3.51 -4.47
CA GLU A 124 -14.12 3.30 -5.50
C GLU A 124 -13.59 3.73 -6.87
N VAL A 125 -14.31 3.33 -7.92
CA VAL A 125 -14.10 3.90 -9.25
C VAL A 125 -14.56 5.37 -9.29
N PRO A 126 -13.99 6.22 -10.15
CA PRO A 126 -14.31 7.66 -10.20
C PRO A 126 -15.79 7.98 -10.19
N ALA A 127 -16.58 7.23 -10.97
CA ALA A 127 -18.03 7.46 -11.11
C ALA A 127 -18.82 7.30 -9.80
N ASN A 128 -18.29 6.55 -8.83
CA ASN A 128 -18.97 6.28 -7.56
C ASN A 128 -18.44 7.14 -6.40
N LEU A 129 -17.39 7.92 -6.63
CA LEU A 129 -16.80 8.77 -5.59
C LEU A 129 -17.61 10.03 -5.37
N THR A 130 -17.95 10.27 -4.11
CA THR A 130 -18.66 11.47 -3.68
C THR A 130 -17.99 12.06 -2.44
N ILE A 131 -18.01 13.38 -2.33
CA ILE A 131 -17.60 14.11 -1.13
C ILE A 131 -18.75 14.98 -0.61
N VAL A 132 -18.64 15.40 0.64
CA VAL A 132 -19.50 16.42 1.21
C VAL A 132 -18.81 17.77 1.03
N GLY A 133 -19.42 18.67 0.30
CA GLY A 133 -18.91 20.02 0.10
C GLY A 133 -18.99 20.87 1.36
N ALA A 134 -18.39 22.06 1.32
CA ALA A 134 -18.44 23.02 2.44
C ALA A 134 -19.87 23.48 2.78
N ASP A 135 -20.79 23.38 1.83
CA ASP A 135 -22.23 23.65 1.99
C ASP A 135 -23.02 22.47 2.63
N GLY A 136 -22.32 21.41 3.04
CA GLY A 136 -22.92 20.19 3.60
C GLY A 136 -23.60 19.25 2.58
N LYS A 137 -23.58 19.59 1.28
CA LYS A 137 -24.20 18.78 0.24
C LYS A 137 -23.24 17.78 -0.36
N LYS A 138 -23.76 16.59 -0.69
CA LYS A 138 -22.99 15.60 -1.45
C LYS A 138 -22.84 16.04 -2.90
N ARG A 139 -21.64 15.94 -3.43
CA ARG A 139 -21.32 16.12 -4.84
C ARG A 139 -20.42 15.01 -5.37
N PRO A 140 -20.39 14.75 -6.67
CA PRO A 140 -19.36 13.91 -7.27
C PRO A 140 -17.96 14.44 -6.93
N ALA A 141 -17.04 13.53 -6.66
CA ALA A 141 -15.64 13.89 -6.43
C ALA A 141 -15.00 14.40 -7.73
N LYS A 142 -14.17 15.40 -7.59
CA LYS A 142 -13.29 15.90 -8.66
C LYS A 142 -11.91 15.26 -8.49
N VAL A 143 -11.09 15.32 -9.51
CA VAL A 143 -9.71 14.83 -9.50
C VAL A 143 -8.87 15.45 -8.37
N SER A 144 -9.12 16.74 -8.07
CA SER A 144 -8.49 17.43 -6.95
C SER A 144 -8.89 16.94 -5.56
N ASP A 145 -9.95 16.13 -5.47
CA ASP A 145 -10.38 15.56 -4.19
C ASP A 145 -9.69 14.19 -3.92
N TYR A 146 -8.94 13.65 -4.87
CA TYR A 146 -8.32 12.33 -4.72
C TYR A 146 -7.11 12.43 -3.80
N THR A 147 -7.14 11.63 -2.75
CA THR A 147 -6.09 11.55 -1.74
C THR A 147 -5.19 10.33 -1.92
N HIS A 148 -5.72 9.23 -2.48
CA HIS A 148 -4.99 7.97 -2.67
C HIS A 148 -5.43 7.27 -3.94
N ILE A 149 -4.51 6.50 -4.50
CA ILE A 149 -4.73 5.61 -5.63
C ILE A 149 -4.44 4.19 -5.19
N ARG A 150 -5.28 3.25 -5.62
CA ARG A 150 -5.11 1.81 -5.35
C ARG A 150 -5.15 1.02 -6.63
N TRP A 151 -4.16 0.17 -6.80
CA TRP A 151 -4.11 -0.85 -7.84
C TRP A 151 -4.29 -2.22 -7.21
N THR A 152 -5.27 -2.97 -7.70
CA THR A 152 -5.50 -4.36 -7.29
C THR A 152 -5.12 -5.26 -8.45
N VAL A 153 -4.06 -6.06 -8.28
CA VAL A 153 -3.60 -7.01 -9.29
C VAL A 153 -4.67 -8.09 -9.46
N GLN A 154 -5.12 -8.30 -10.70
CA GLN A 154 -6.28 -9.15 -10.98
C GLN A 154 -5.93 -10.64 -11.04
N LYS A 155 -4.68 -10.97 -11.27
CA LYS A 155 -4.17 -12.34 -11.32
C LYS A 155 -3.22 -12.60 -10.17
N SER A 156 -3.06 -13.87 -9.80
CA SER A 156 -2.03 -14.30 -8.87
C SER A 156 -0.65 -13.94 -9.40
N LEU A 157 0.21 -13.37 -8.55
CA LEU A 157 1.58 -13.03 -8.88
C LEU A 157 2.48 -14.21 -8.51
N ALA A 158 2.97 -14.94 -9.50
CA ALA A 158 3.85 -16.09 -9.29
C ALA A 158 5.13 -15.69 -8.51
N PRO A 159 5.85 -16.65 -7.90
CA PRO A 159 7.20 -16.40 -7.39
C PRO A 159 8.06 -15.74 -8.47
N GLU A 160 8.88 -14.76 -8.07
CA GLU A 160 9.72 -13.92 -8.95
C GLU A 160 8.93 -13.06 -9.95
N GLY A 161 7.59 -13.15 -9.95
CA GLY A 161 6.71 -12.31 -10.74
C GLY A 161 6.89 -10.84 -10.37
N LYS A 162 6.89 -9.97 -11.38
CA LYS A 162 7.14 -8.53 -11.24
C LYS A 162 6.09 -7.74 -12.01
N GLY A 163 5.84 -6.54 -11.53
CA GLY A 163 5.02 -5.58 -12.24
C GLY A 163 5.36 -4.15 -11.84
N ARG A 164 4.67 -3.23 -12.47
CA ARG A 164 4.78 -1.81 -12.14
C ARG A 164 3.42 -1.15 -12.26
N VAL A 165 3.20 -0.15 -11.44
CA VAL A 165 2.09 0.80 -11.55
C VAL A 165 2.64 2.21 -11.51
N SER A 166 1.95 3.15 -12.12
CA SER A 166 2.42 4.54 -12.12
C SER A 166 1.27 5.53 -12.19
N PHE A 167 1.54 6.77 -11.84
CA PHE A 167 0.66 7.92 -12.02
C PHE A 167 1.49 9.19 -12.15
N ARG A 168 0.84 10.26 -12.62
CA ARG A 168 1.43 11.60 -12.68
C ARG A 168 0.70 12.53 -11.73
N ALA A 169 1.43 13.43 -11.13
CA ALA A 169 0.87 14.51 -10.33
C ALA A 169 1.63 15.80 -10.58
N GLN A 170 0.90 16.92 -10.55
CA GLN A 170 1.44 18.27 -10.77
C GLN A 170 1.66 18.94 -9.42
N LEU A 171 2.82 19.56 -9.23
CA LEU A 171 3.10 20.39 -8.06
C LEU A 171 2.29 21.70 -8.15
N GLU A 172 1.56 22.03 -7.10
CA GLU A 172 0.73 23.25 -6.97
C GLU A 172 1.47 24.40 -6.32
#